data_f93675ca0a4bb12be34f7d8f2c263755
#
_entry.id   f93675ca0a4bb12be34f7d8f2c263755
#
_cell.length_a   1.000
_cell.length_b   1.000
_cell.length_c   1.000
_cell.angle_alpha   90.00
_cell.angle_beta   90.00
_cell.angle_gamma   90.00
#
_symmetry.space_group_name_H-M   'P 1'
#
loop_
_entity.id
_entity.type
_entity.pdbx_description
1 polymer ?
#
loop_
_entity_poly.entity_id
_entity_poly.type
_entity_poly.pdbx_seq_one_letter_code
_entity_poly.pdbx_strand_id
1 'polypeptide(L)'
;MEIRTLPDFLINQIAAGEVIERPAFIIKELIENAIDAKATEINIIVKDGGKQEIIVSDNGMGMTSDQLKLCIKRHATSKLPKNNLNDIKFLGFRGEALPSIASISELKIESCRKELNDGWCIKLKNNQIIQFCPSSITFGTKITVNNIFQNVPEIGRAHV
;
A
#
# COMPACT_ATOMS: atom_id res chain seq x y z
N MET A 1 -4.81 31.92 -17.66
CA MET A 1 -4.44 30.76 -16.82
C MET A 1 -4.58 29.49 -17.64
N GLU A 2 -3.55 28.73 -17.71
CA GLU A 2 -3.56 27.46 -18.42
C GLU A 2 -3.96 26.32 -17.51
N ILE A 3 -4.90 25.50 -17.96
CA ILE A 3 -5.30 24.30 -17.23
C ILE A 3 -4.50 23.14 -17.80
N ARG A 4 -3.76 22.46 -16.94
CA ARG A 4 -2.93 21.32 -17.35
C ARG A 4 -3.32 20.06 -16.63
N THR A 5 -3.23 18.94 -17.35
CA THR A 5 -3.36 17.62 -16.72
C THR A 5 -2.04 17.28 -16.06
N LEU A 6 -2.08 16.98 -14.76
CA LEU A 6 -0.88 16.58 -14.03
C LEU A 6 -0.56 15.14 -14.32
N PRO A 7 0.73 14.76 -14.42
CA PRO A 7 1.11 13.35 -14.49
C PRO A 7 0.62 12.58 -13.27
N ASP A 8 0.28 11.30 -13.45
CA ASP A 8 -0.18 10.45 -12.36
C ASP A 8 0.80 10.42 -11.20
N PHE A 9 2.09 10.38 -11.51
CA PHE A 9 3.15 10.43 -10.50
C PHE A 9 3.02 11.67 -9.61
N LEU A 10 2.81 12.83 -10.21
CA LEU A 10 2.71 14.08 -9.47
C LEU A 10 1.41 14.13 -8.65
N ILE A 11 0.32 13.63 -9.22
CA ILE A 11 -0.95 13.53 -8.50
C ILE A 11 -0.79 12.64 -7.27
N ASN A 12 -0.10 11.51 -7.42
CA ASN A 12 0.16 10.59 -6.30
C ASN A 12 0.99 11.27 -5.22
N GLN A 13 1.99 12.05 -5.59
CA GLN A 13 2.83 12.76 -4.62
C GLN A 13 2.04 13.81 -3.86
N ILE A 14 1.17 14.55 -4.55
CA ILE A 14 0.33 15.57 -3.91
C ILE A 14 -0.63 14.89 -2.93
N ALA A 15 -1.29 13.81 -3.36
CA ALA A 15 -2.20 13.06 -2.50
C ALA A 15 -1.46 12.49 -1.30
N ALA A 16 -0.24 11.95 -1.50
CA ALA A 16 0.56 11.42 -0.41
C ALA A 16 0.93 12.51 0.59
N GLY A 17 1.30 13.70 0.10
CA GLY A 17 1.62 14.82 0.98
C GLY A 17 0.45 15.25 1.85
N GLU A 18 -0.76 15.18 1.32
CA GLU A 18 -1.96 15.52 2.08
C GLU A 18 -2.37 14.43 3.06
N VAL A 19 -2.30 13.15 2.63
CA VAL A 19 -2.80 12.02 3.41
C VAL A 19 -1.74 11.48 4.35
N ILE A 20 -0.45 11.54 3.96
CA ILE A 20 0.64 10.89 4.67
C ILE A 20 1.65 11.92 5.15
N GLU A 21 1.17 12.97 5.76
CA GLU A 21 2.02 13.99 6.35
C GLU A 21 2.86 13.40 7.50
N ARG A 22 2.31 12.42 8.19
CA ARG A 22 2.95 11.78 9.33
C ARG A 22 2.95 10.27 9.18
N PRO A 23 3.99 9.58 9.65
CA PRO A 23 4.00 8.11 9.62
C PRO A 23 2.79 7.46 10.28
N ALA A 24 2.17 8.14 11.26
CA ALA A 24 0.96 7.64 11.91
C ALA A 24 -0.19 7.41 10.93
N PHE A 25 -0.29 8.21 9.88
CA PHE A 25 -1.32 8.02 8.86
C PHE A 25 -1.09 6.76 8.05
N ILE A 26 0.18 6.44 7.76
CA ILE A 26 0.52 5.18 7.09
C ILE A 26 0.06 4.01 7.94
N ILE A 27 0.42 4.03 9.21
CA ILE A 27 0.06 2.96 10.15
C ILE A 27 -1.45 2.81 10.22
N LYS A 28 -2.16 3.91 10.37
CA LYS A 28 -3.62 3.91 10.44
C LYS A 28 -4.24 3.26 9.21
N GLU A 29 -3.80 3.63 8.02
CA GLU A 29 -4.33 3.08 6.78
C GLU A 29 -4.04 1.58 6.66
N LEU A 30 -2.85 1.16 7.04
CA LEU A 30 -2.49 -0.26 6.99
C LEU A 30 -3.27 -1.08 8.01
N ILE A 31 -3.54 -0.53 9.19
CA ILE A 31 -4.37 -1.19 10.19
C ILE A 31 -5.81 -1.31 9.68
N GLU A 32 -6.36 -0.26 9.08
CA GLU A 32 -7.70 -0.31 8.52
C GLU A 32 -7.82 -1.38 7.43
N ASN A 33 -6.80 -1.50 6.59
CA ASN A 33 -6.77 -2.55 5.58
C ASN A 33 -6.77 -3.96 6.21
N ALA A 34 -6.02 -4.14 7.29
CA ALA A 34 -5.98 -5.42 8.00
C ALA A 34 -7.35 -5.75 8.63
N ILE A 35 -8.00 -4.76 9.20
CA ILE A 35 -9.33 -4.94 9.78
C ILE A 35 -10.34 -5.30 8.69
N ASP A 36 -10.28 -4.62 7.56
CA ASP A 36 -11.16 -4.93 6.42
C ASP A 36 -10.93 -6.34 5.88
N ALA A 37 -9.71 -6.85 6.00
CA ALA A 37 -9.37 -8.22 5.62
C ALA A 37 -9.74 -9.26 6.69
N LYS A 38 -10.48 -8.85 7.73
CA LYS A 38 -10.95 -9.72 8.81
C LYS A 38 -9.81 -10.29 9.66
N ALA A 39 -8.73 -9.54 9.81
CA ALA A 39 -7.64 -9.96 10.67
C ALA A 39 -8.08 -9.99 12.13
N THR A 40 -7.61 -11.01 12.86
CA THR A 40 -7.79 -11.10 14.30
C THR A 40 -6.50 -10.77 15.05
N GLU A 41 -5.39 -10.71 14.32
CA GLU A 41 -4.10 -10.38 14.88
C GLU A 41 -3.34 -9.47 13.91
N ILE A 42 -2.81 -8.37 14.44
CA ILE A 42 -2.05 -7.39 13.67
C ILE A 42 -0.78 -7.10 14.45
N ASN A 43 0.37 -7.27 13.78
CA ASN A 43 1.67 -6.95 14.36
C ASN A 43 2.27 -5.74 13.65
N ILE A 44 2.78 -4.81 14.42
CA ILE A 44 3.33 -3.56 13.89
C ILE A 44 4.75 -3.39 14.40
N ILE A 45 5.69 -3.15 13.48
CA ILE A 45 7.07 -2.82 13.80
C ILE A 45 7.35 -1.45 13.19
N VAL A 46 7.88 -0.56 14.01
CA VAL A 46 8.20 0.81 13.60
C VAL A 46 9.66 1.09 13.96
N LYS A 47 10.44 1.52 12.98
CA LYS A 47 11.84 1.90 13.18
C LYS A 47 12.02 3.37 12.88
N ASP A 48 12.79 4.06 13.75
CA ASP A 48 13.09 5.48 13.64
C ASP A 48 11.82 6.32 13.53
N GLY A 49 10.85 6.06 14.44
CA GLY A 49 9.60 6.79 14.46
C GLY A 49 8.76 6.64 13.19
N GLY A 50 9.01 5.59 12.41
CA GLY A 50 8.31 5.36 11.16
C GLY A 50 8.93 6.03 9.95
N LYS A 51 10.02 6.76 10.12
CA LYS A 51 10.69 7.40 8.98
C LYS A 51 11.53 6.42 8.19
N GLN A 52 12.14 5.46 8.86
CA GLN A 52 12.98 4.47 8.22
C GLN A 52 12.18 3.27 7.75
N GLU A 53 11.36 2.71 8.61
CA GLU A 53 10.62 1.50 8.27
C GLU A 53 9.36 1.35 9.09
N ILE A 54 8.30 0.93 8.42
CA ILE A 54 7.06 0.51 9.06
C ILE A 54 6.71 -0.85 8.48
N ILE A 55 6.46 -1.83 9.35
CA ILE A 55 6.02 -3.16 8.95
C ILE A 55 4.70 -3.46 9.64
N VAL A 56 3.68 -3.81 8.86
CA VAL A 56 2.38 -4.22 9.38
C VAL A 56 2.08 -5.59 8.82
N SER A 57 1.96 -6.59 9.70
CA SER A 57 1.59 -7.95 9.31
C SER A 57 0.28 -8.32 9.95
N ASP A 58 -0.56 -9.03 9.21
CA ASP A 58 -1.86 -9.47 9.71
C ASP A 58 -2.15 -10.91 9.29
N ASN A 59 -3.09 -11.51 9.98
CA ASN A 59 -3.59 -12.85 9.69
C ASN A 59 -4.95 -12.83 9.00
N GLY A 60 -5.23 -11.78 8.25
CA GLY A 60 -6.48 -11.65 7.50
C GLY A 60 -6.57 -12.60 6.32
N MET A 61 -7.55 -12.33 5.46
CA MET A 61 -7.83 -13.24 4.34
C MET A 61 -6.73 -13.30 3.28
N GLY A 62 -5.86 -12.31 3.20
CA GLY A 62 -4.81 -12.27 2.21
C GLY A 62 -5.31 -11.95 0.80
N MET A 63 -4.37 -11.92 -0.13
CA MET A 63 -4.64 -11.58 -1.53
C MET A 63 -3.98 -12.58 -2.46
N THR A 64 -4.64 -12.80 -3.62
CA THR A 64 -4.02 -13.56 -4.72
C THR A 64 -3.00 -12.69 -5.45
N SER A 65 -2.22 -13.30 -6.34
CA SER A 65 -1.26 -12.55 -7.14
C SER A 65 -1.93 -11.47 -7.99
N ASP A 66 -3.10 -11.75 -8.54
CA ASP A 66 -3.85 -10.76 -9.33
C ASP A 66 -4.37 -9.62 -8.45
N GLN A 67 -4.85 -9.95 -7.25
CA GLN A 67 -5.30 -8.95 -6.31
C GLN A 67 -4.17 -8.05 -5.82
N LEU A 68 -2.97 -8.61 -5.65
CA LEU A 68 -1.78 -7.81 -5.30
C LEU A 68 -1.49 -6.76 -6.36
N LYS A 69 -1.50 -7.17 -7.63
CA LYS A 69 -1.27 -6.23 -8.73
C LYS A 69 -2.32 -5.13 -8.77
N LEU A 70 -3.55 -5.49 -8.42
CA LEU A 70 -4.66 -4.56 -8.48
C LEU A 70 -4.62 -3.55 -7.32
N CYS A 71 -4.23 -3.99 -6.12
CA CYS A 71 -4.30 -3.14 -4.93
C CYS A 71 -3.37 -1.93 -4.98
N ILE A 72 -2.35 -1.95 -5.82
CA ILE A 72 -1.41 -0.84 -5.96
C ILE A 72 -1.74 0.11 -7.10
N LYS A 73 -2.80 -0.17 -7.86
CA LYS A 73 -3.18 0.68 -9.00
C LYS A 73 -4.09 1.80 -8.53
N ARG A 74 -3.75 3.02 -8.96
CA ARG A 74 -4.59 4.18 -8.71
C ARG A 74 -5.87 4.05 -9.54
N HIS A 75 -6.99 4.42 -8.96
CA HIS A 75 -8.31 4.37 -9.62
C HIS A 75 -8.75 2.95 -10.02
N ALA A 76 -8.20 1.92 -9.35
CA ALA A 76 -8.59 0.55 -9.63
C ALA A 76 -10.10 0.34 -9.44
N THR A 77 -10.69 0.96 -8.41
CA THR A 77 -12.11 0.83 -8.11
C THR A 77 -12.99 1.36 -9.23
N SER A 78 -12.61 2.45 -9.88
CA SER A 78 -13.42 3.08 -10.91
C SER A 78 -13.42 2.30 -12.22
N LYS A 79 -12.48 1.37 -12.37
CA LYS A 79 -12.34 0.57 -13.57
C LYS A 79 -12.96 -0.81 -13.46
N LEU A 80 -13.41 -1.20 -12.28
CA LEU A 80 -13.94 -2.53 -12.04
C LEU A 80 -15.45 -2.58 -12.25
N PRO A 81 -15.98 -3.69 -12.77
CA PRO A 81 -17.43 -3.86 -12.85
C PRO A 81 -18.08 -3.80 -11.46
N LYS A 82 -19.35 -3.43 -11.45
CA LYS A 82 -20.09 -3.30 -10.18
C LYS A 82 -20.12 -4.59 -9.38
N ASN A 83 -20.16 -5.74 -10.05
CA ASN A 83 -20.19 -7.02 -9.35
C ASN A 83 -18.89 -7.35 -8.63
N ASN A 84 -17.82 -6.57 -8.84
CA ASN A 84 -16.54 -6.75 -8.16
C ASN A 84 -16.36 -5.79 -6.99
N LEU A 85 -17.34 -4.97 -6.69
CA LEU A 85 -17.24 -4.01 -5.59
C LEU A 85 -17.02 -4.67 -4.24
N ASN A 86 -17.62 -5.85 -4.04
CA ASN A 86 -17.41 -6.58 -2.80
C ASN A 86 -15.97 -7.05 -2.64
N ASP A 87 -15.35 -7.51 -3.72
CA ASP A 87 -13.96 -7.93 -3.71
C ASP A 87 -13.03 -6.75 -3.37
N ILE A 88 -13.32 -5.60 -3.95
CA ILE A 88 -12.58 -4.37 -3.66
C ILE A 88 -12.69 -4.03 -2.18
N LYS A 89 -13.87 -4.16 -1.61
CA LYS A 89 -14.14 -3.88 -0.22
C LYS A 89 -13.33 -4.80 0.70
N PHE A 90 -13.23 -6.08 0.33
CA PHE A 90 -12.43 -7.05 1.08
C PHE A 90 -10.93 -6.79 0.98
N LEU A 91 -10.48 -6.14 -0.07
CA LEU A 91 -9.08 -5.78 -0.23
C LEU A 91 -8.72 -4.50 0.52
N GLY A 92 -9.68 -3.85 1.17
CA GLY A 92 -9.43 -2.65 1.92
C GLY A 92 -9.19 -1.41 1.07
N PHE A 93 -9.73 -1.38 -0.13
CA PHE A 93 -9.59 -0.20 -0.97
C PHE A 93 -10.38 0.96 -0.40
N ARG A 94 -9.68 1.88 0.21
CA ARG A 94 -10.23 3.12 0.72
C ARG A 94 -9.62 4.26 -0.07
N GLY A 95 -9.99 4.33 -1.33
CA GLY A 95 -9.39 5.27 -2.22
C GLY A 95 -8.03 4.80 -2.68
N GLU A 96 -6.98 5.53 -2.36
CA GLU A 96 -5.69 5.35 -2.99
C GLU A 96 -4.52 5.33 -2.01
N ALA A 97 -4.77 4.78 -0.82
CA ALA A 97 -3.75 4.77 0.23
C ALA A 97 -2.48 4.05 -0.19
N LEU A 98 -2.59 2.83 -0.72
CA LEU A 98 -1.40 2.07 -1.12
C LEU A 98 -0.63 2.72 -2.27
N PRO A 99 -1.29 3.17 -3.36
CA PRO A 99 -0.56 3.92 -4.38
C PRO A 99 0.09 5.19 -3.86
N SER A 100 -0.56 5.90 -2.95
CA SER A 100 0.01 7.11 -2.34
C SER A 100 1.24 6.78 -1.50
N ILE A 101 1.19 5.73 -0.71
CA ILE A 101 2.33 5.27 0.07
C ILE A 101 3.49 4.89 -0.86
N ALA A 102 3.20 4.18 -1.95
CA ALA A 102 4.21 3.76 -2.91
C ALA A 102 4.91 4.93 -3.59
N SER A 103 4.22 6.07 -3.73
CA SER A 103 4.82 7.24 -4.38
C SER A 103 5.87 7.95 -3.54
N ILE A 104 5.87 7.75 -2.22
CA ILE A 104 6.80 8.44 -1.30
C ILE A 104 7.75 7.49 -0.59
N SER A 105 7.74 6.21 -0.93
CA SER A 105 8.51 5.20 -0.21
C SER A 105 8.84 4.03 -1.13
N GLU A 106 9.60 3.09 -0.58
CA GLU A 106 9.72 1.75 -1.15
C GLU A 106 8.69 0.88 -0.45
N LEU A 107 7.84 0.24 -1.22
CA LEU A 107 6.72 -0.54 -0.70
C LEU A 107 6.89 -2.00 -1.10
N LYS A 108 6.79 -2.90 -0.12
CA LYS A 108 6.80 -4.33 -0.35
C LYS A 108 5.56 -4.94 0.28
N ILE A 109 4.82 -5.71 -0.51
CA ILE A 109 3.62 -6.39 -0.02
C ILE A 109 3.78 -7.89 -0.29
N GLU A 110 3.67 -8.67 0.77
CA GLU A 110 3.64 -10.13 0.69
C GLU A 110 2.28 -10.58 1.16
N SER A 111 1.64 -11.46 0.41
CA SER A 111 0.30 -11.90 0.77
C SER A 111 0.01 -13.30 0.25
N CYS A 112 -0.85 -14.00 0.99
CA CYS A 112 -1.29 -15.33 0.62
C CYS A 112 -2.71 -15.53 1.12
N ARG A 113 -3.58 -15.99 0.22
CA ARG A 113 -4.93 -16.42 0.62
C ARG A 113 -4.81 -17.70 1.42
N LYS A 114 -5.46 -17.72 2.57
CA LYS A 114 -5.34 -18.82 3.53
C LYS A 114 -5.65 -20.19 2.89
N GLU A 115 -6.63 -20.22 2.00
CA GLU A 115 -7.09 -21.47 1.38
C GLU A 115 -6.28 -21.87 0.16
N LEU A 116 -5.42 -21.02 -0.39
CA LEU A 116 -4.73 -21.28 -1.65
C LEU A 116 -3.29 -21.73 -1.49
N ASN A 117 -2.67 -21.45 -0.34
CA ASN A 117 -1.27 -21.80 -0.09
C ASN A 117 -0.33 -21.34 -1.21
N ASP A 118 -0.58 -20.14 -1.75
CA ASP A 118 0.13 -19.59 -2.90
C ASP A 118 0.51 -18.14 -2.60
N GLY A 119 1.62 -17.97 -1.87
CA GLY A 119 2.09 -16.65 -1.46
C GLY A 119 2.84 -15.93 -2.56
N TRP A 120 2.63 -14.63 -2.65
CA TRP A 120 3.26 -13.76 -3.63
C TRP A 120 3.78 -12.49 -2.98
N CYS A 121 4.76 -11.90 -3.63
CA CYS A 121 5.41 -10.67 -3.20
C CYS A 121 5.44 -9.68 -4.35
N ILE A 122 5.09 -8.42 -4.06
CA ILE A 122 5.26 -7.33 -5.00
C ILE A 122 6.07 -6.23 -4.32
N LYS A 123 7.04 -5.68 -5.04
CA LYS A 123 7.88 -4.62 -4.52
C LYS A 123 7.88 -3.45 -5.50
N LEU A 124 7.69 -2.25 -4.96
CA LEU A 124 7.62 -1.01 -5.73
C LEU A 124 8.67 -0.04 -5.26
N LYS A 125 9.26 0.67 -6.22
CA LYS A 125 10.16 1.79 -5.98
C LYS A 125 9.82 2.87 -6.98
N ASN A 126 9.72 4.12 -6.53
CA ASN A 126 9.28 5.23 -7.37
C ASN A 126 7.97 4.94 -8.09
N ASN A 127 7.06 4.28 -7.36
CA ASN A 127 5.74 3.91 -7.86
C ASN A 127 5.77 2.98 -9.07
N GLN A 128 6.86 2.22 -9.24
CA GLN A 128 7.01 1.24 -10.31
C GLN A 128 7.32 -0.12 -9.71
N ILE A 129 6.73 -1.16 -10.30
CA ILE A 129 6.99 -2.53 -9.86
C ILE A 129 8.41 -2.91 -10.25
N ILE A 130 9.25 -3.21 -9.25
CA ILE A 130 10.62 -3.66 -9.47
C ILE A 130 10.80 -5.14 -9.22
N GLN A 131 9.82 -5.78 -8.58
CA GLN A 131 9.88 -7.22 -8.31
C GLN A 131 8.46 -7.76 -8.14
N PHE A 132 8.21 -8.92 -8.72
CA PHE A 132 6.97 -9.66 -8.54
C PHE A 132 7.31 -11.14 -8.59
N CYS A 133 7.22 -11.83 -7.46
CA CYS A 133 7.73 -13.19 -7.33
C CYS A 133 6.98 -13.95 -6.23
N PRO A 134 7.09 -15.28 -6.20
CA PRO A 134 6.54 -16.06 -5.10
C PRO A 134 7.14 -15.66 -3.76
N SER A 135 6.36 -15.81 -2.70
CA SER A 135 6.76 -15.52 -1.32
C SER A 135 6.49 -16.75 -0.46
N SER A 136 7.29 -16.91 0.58
CA SER A 136 7.11 -17.98 1.56
C SER A 136 6.00 -17.71 2.58
N ILE A 137 5.36 -16.57 2.51
CA ILE A 137 4.26 -16.24 3.43
C ILE A 137 3.16 -17.30 3.32
N THR A 138 2.66 -17.77 4.45
CA THR A 138 1.71 -18.88 4.48
C THR A 138 0.25 -18.44 4.41
N PHE A 139 -0.07 -17.31 5.03
CA PHE A 139 -1.40 -16.71 4.95
C PHE A 139 -1.32 -15.27 5.47
N GLY A 140 -2.32 -14.47 5.11
CA GLY A 140 -2.40 -13.09 5.56
C GLY A 140 -1.59 -12.15 4.67
N THR A 141 -1.26 -10.99 5.22
CA THR A 141 -0.57 -9.94 4.47
C THR A 141 0.50 -9.29 5.34
N LYS A 142 1.67 -9.05 4.74
CA LYS A 142 2.75 -8.31 5.38
C LYS A 142 3.13 -7.16 4.46
N ILE A 143 3.03 -5.94 4.97
CA ILE A 143 3.36 -4.73 4.23
C ILE A 143 4.56 -4.08 4.89
N THR A 144 5.62 -3.87 4.11
CA THR A 144 6.84 -3.21 4.55
C THR A 144 6.99 -1.90 3.79
N VAL A 145 7.08 -0.81 4.53
CA VAL A 145 7.27 0.53 3.97
C VAL A 145 8.62 1.04 4.41
N ASN A 146 9.52 1.26 3.46
CA ASN A 146 10.89 1.70 3.72
C ASN A 146 11.17 3.05 3.08
N ASN A 147 12.17 3.74 3.60
CA ASN A 147 12.72 4.95 2.98
C ASN A 147 11.64 5.98 2.68
N ILE A 148 10.82 6.26 3.69
CA ILE A 148 9.69 7.17 3.57
C ILE A 148 10.19 8.58 3.26
N PHE A 149 9.60 9.21 2.26
CA PHE A 149 9.94 10.55 1.77
C PHE A 149 11.30 10.68 1.07
N GLN A 150 12.04 9.61 0.86
CA GLN A 150 13.29 9.71 0.08
C GLN A 150 13.05 10.12 -1.36
N ASN A 151 11.92 9.70 -1.93
CA ASN A 151 11.56 10.02 -3.31
C ASN A 151 10.86 11.37 -3.45
N VAL A 152 10.60 12.03 -2.32
CA VAL A 152 9.91 13.33 -2.27
C VAL A 152 10.65 14.23 -1.29
N PRO A 153 11.92 14.61 -1.60
CA PRO A 153 12.75 15.34 -0.63
C PRO A 153 12.17 16.70 -0.23
N GLU A 154 11.42 17.33 -1.10
CA GLU A 154 10.81 18.63 -0.80
C GLU A 154 9.76 18.52 0.30
N ILE A 155 8.95 17.46 0.29
CA ILE A 155 7.98 17.20 1.36
C ILE A 155 8.74 16.91 2.67
N GLY A 156 9.80 16.12 2.60
CA GLY A 156 10.62 15.82 3.76
C GLY A 156 11.26 17.07 4.36
N ARG A 157 11.75 17.98 3.52
CA ARG A 157 12.35 19.23 3.96
C ARG A 157 11.35 20.18 4.59
N ALA A 158 10.11 20.16 4.14
CA ALA A 158 9.08 21.03 4.67
C ALA A 158 8.78 20.77 6.15
N HIS A 159 9.16 19.60 6.65
CA HIS A 159 8.91 19.19 8.03
C HIS A 159 10.16 19.21 8.92
N VAL A 160 11.23 19.73 8.42
CA VAL A 160 12.49 19.82 9.17
C VAL A 160 12.58 21.09 10.04
#